data_c8c95092ecdfe153738a23d3359c64bb
#
_entry.id   c8c95092ecdfe153738a23d3359c64bb
#
_cell.length_a   1.000
_cell.length_b   1.000
_cell.length_c   1.000
_cell.angle_alpha   90.00
_cell.angle_beta   90.00
_cell.angle_gamma   90.00
#
_symmetry.space_group_name_H-M   'P 1'
#
loop_
_entity.id
_entity.type
_entity.pdbx_description
1 polymer ?
#
loop_
_entity_poly.entity_id
_entity_poly.type
_entity_poly.pdbx_seq_one_letter_code
_entity_poly.pdbx_strand_id
1 'polypeptide(L)'
;MSRPLRIIPLGGMGEIGKNLTVVEFGGKIVVIDCGLAFPRDEMLGIDLVLPDISYLRSRQDDILGILLTHGHEDHFGALPFVLRDVNVPVYGSRLTLAFAKSKLDEHGLLKCVDINEVSESSRFRLGPFDVGFVAVSHSVPDSLAIVLRTPLGTLVHSGDYKFDHTPIDGRITDVNSLARLGDEGVLVLLADSTNADVEGSSGSESQVGHAFHQIFAEAEGRVIMASFASNIHRIQQAIHIAHLHGRVFAVSGRSMVKNVNISRNLGYLDVPEGAMIRLTEIDDYPPERLLILTTGSQGEPLSALSRMAYDDHPQVALEPGDTVVISAKPVPGNEVSVMNTVNRLLKGGARVIYGPETGVHVSGHAAREDQRMLLNLVKPRFFLPAHGEYRHQYLQADLARQAGMPDDHVIILENGDVLSITPDKAEVTDKVRAGMVYVDGLELGSAEHVVVRDRQRLAENGILIAVVTISVQTGELLAEPEIEARGFLYDDDFRTQVLQEARDELVERLQELASEHITGQRLLQEDVSEVLGRFIHKRTRRQPLVLPVIVEV
;
A
#
# COMPACT_ATOMS: atom_id res chain seq x y z
N MET A 1 1.98 -37.11 18.10
CA MET A 1 1.17 -36.29 17.17
C MET A 1 2.15 -35.44 16.37
N SER A 2 2.06 -35.44 15.04
CA SER A 2 2.86 -34.55 14.20
C SER A 2 2.50 -33.10 14.53
N ARG A 3 3.50 -32.21 14.66
CA ARG A 3 3.22 -30.78 14.86
C ARG A 3 2.50 -30.23 13.62
N PRO A 4 1.43 -29.45 13.77
CA PRO A 4 0.70 -28.91 12.63
C PRO A 4 1.55 -27.89 11.86
N LEU A 5 1.24 -27.69 10.58
CA LEU A 5 1.66 -26.54 9.81
C LEU A 5 0.76 -25.36 10.21
N ARG A 6 1.35 -24.23 10.55
CA ARG A 6 0.59 -23.02 10.87
C ARG A 6 0.81 -21.95 9.82
N ILE A 7 -0.27 -21.29 9.45
CA ILE A 7 -0.28 -20.13 8.55
C ILE A 7 -0.89 -18.97 9.32
N ILE A 8 -0.17 -17.84 9.40
CA ILE A 8 -0.57 -16.67 10.18
C ILE A 8 -0.35 -15.43 9.32
N PRO A 9 -1.39 -14.91 8.67
CA PRO A 9 -1.26 -13.64 7.95
C PRO A 9 -1.17 -12.49 8.95
N LEU A 10 -0.18 -11.62 8.81
CA LEU A 10 -0.05 -10.37 9.57
C LEU A 10 -0.45 -9.16 8.73
N GLY A 11 -0.66 -9.35 7.42
CA GLY A 11 -1.15 -8.39 6.46
C GLY A 11 -1.57 -9.05 5.16
N GLY A 12 -2.36 -8.33 4.33
CA GLY A 12 -2.79 -8.81 3.01
C GLY A 12 -4.10 -9.62 3.01
N MET A 13 -4.76 -9.81 4.17
CA MET A 13 -6.09 -10.44 4.25
C MET A 13 -7.16 -9.40 4.53
N GLY A 14 -8.21 -9.36 3.69
CA GLY A 14 -9.28 -8.38 3.77
C GLY A 14 -8.86 -6.96 3.35
N GLU A 15 -7.68 -6.81 2.77
CA GLU A 15 -7.09 -5.55 2.34
C GLU A 15 -6.14 -5.76 1.16
N ILE A 16 -5.81 -4.68 0.44
CA ILE A 16 -4.75 -4.65 -0.57
C ILE A 16 -3.53 -3.96 0.05
N GLY A 17 -2.38 -4.62 -0.03
CA GLY A 17 -1.11 -4.15 0.54
C GLY A 17 -0.75 -4.78 1.88
N LYS A 18 0.39 -4.39 2.42
CA LYS A 18 1.00 -4.93 3.66
C LYS A 18 1.15 -6.44 3.67
N ASN A 19 1.37 -7.06 2.51
CA ASN A 19 1.45 -8.51 2.41
C ASN A 19 2.57 -9.05 3.29
N LEU A 20 2.20 -9.86 4.27
CA LEU A 20 3.12 -10.54 5.18
C LEU A 20 2.46 -11.78 5.75
N THR A 21 2.90 -12.95 5.28
CA THR A 21 2.38 -14.24 5.71
C THR A 21 3.45 -15.04 6.44
N VAL A 22 3.18 -15.41 7.68
CA VAL A 22 4.04 -16.28 8.50
C VAL A 22 3.67 -17.73 8.25
N VAL A 23 4.64 -18.56 7.92
CA VAL A 23 4.49 -20.01 7.81
C VAL A 23 5.36 -20.68 8.87
N GLU A 24 4.73 -21.38 9.83
CA GLU A 24 5.42 -22.03 10.95
C GLU A 24 5.28 -23.55 10.88
N PHE A 25 6.39 -24.24 10.97
CA PHE A 25 6.44 -25.69 11.10
C PHE A 25 7.62 -26.15 11.96
N GLY A 26 7.37 -27.09 12.88
CA GLY A 26 8.41 -27.64 13.75
C GLY A 26 9.03 -26.63 14.71
N GLY A 27 8.37 -25.51 14.99
CA GLY A 27 8.86 -24.41 15.82
C GLY A 27 9.76 -23.43 15.07
N LYS A 28 9.92 -23.58 13.75
CA LYS A 28 10.66 -22.66 12.88
C LYS A 28 9.71 -21.91 11.95
N ILE A 29 10.10 -20.70 11.57
CA ILE A 29 9.30 -19.73 10.83
C ILE A 29 9.99 -19.37 9.53
N VAL A 30 9.22 -19.31 8.45
CA VAL A 30 9.55 -18.62 7.20
C VAL A 30 8.47 -17.54 6.97
N VAL A 31 8.89 -16.36 6.58
CA VAL A 31 7.99 -15.25 6.25
C VAL A 31 7.90 -15.14 4.72
N ILE A 32 6.70 -15.06 4.18
CA ILE A 32 6.45 -14.79 2.77
C ILE A 32 5.98 -13.34 2.66
N ASP A 33 6.76 -12.56 1.91
CA ASP A 33 6.64 -11.13 1.70
C ASP A 33 6.80 -10.28 2.98
N CYS A 34 7.01 -8.99 2.79
CA CYS A 34 7.20 -8.00 3.82
C CYS A 34 6.81 -6.63 3.26
N GLY A 35 5.51 -6.48 2.98
CA GLY A 35 4.95 -5.37 2.26
C GLY A 35 4.52 -4.20 3.14
N LEU A 36 4.38 -3.04 2.52
CA LEU A 36 3.70 -1.88 3.11
C LEU A 36 2.37 -1.61 2.38
N ALA A 37 1.57 -0.70 2.93
CA ALA A 37 0.47 -0.08 2.23
C ALA A 37 0.61 1.45 2.27
N PHE A 38 -0.04 2.13 1.33
CA PHE A 38 -0.16 3.58 1.35
C PHE A 38 -1.34 4.00 2.22
N PRO A 39 -1.27 5.17 2.89
CA PRO A 39 -2.36 5.64 3.73
C PRO A 39 -3.59 5.97 2.87
N ARG A 40 -4.77 5.79 3.46
CA ARG A 40 -6.05 6.24 2.89
C ARG A 40 -6.27 7.72 3.22
N ASP A 41 -7.20 8.37 2.51
CA ASP A 41 -7.50 9.81 2.67
C ASP A 41 -7.86 10.20 4.12
N GLU A 42 -8.47 9.31 4.89
CA GLU A 42 -8.78 9.53 6.30
C GLU A 42 -7.58 9.46 7.25
N MET A 43 -6.43 8.94 6.79
CA MET A 43 -5.20 8.79 7.58
C MET A 43 -4.32 10.04 7.47
N LEU A 44 -4.82 11.17 7.97
CA LEU A 44 -4.19 12.48 7.83
C LEU A 44 -2.76 12.52 8.39
N GLY A 45 -1.80 12.91 7.53
CA GLY A 45 -0.40 13.09 7.88
C GLY A 45 0.37 11.79 8.10
N ILE A 46 -0.18 10.63 7.66
CA ILE A 46 0.53 9.36 7.66
C ILE A 46 1.21 9.18 6.31
N ASP A 47 2.48 8.80 6.31
CA ASP A 47 3.26 8.58 5.09
C ASP A 47 3.12 7.14 4.57
N LEU A 48 3.17 6.14 5.46
CA LEU A 48 3.11 4.72 5.12
C LEU A 48 2.37 3.94 6.21
N VAL A 49 1.85 2.78 5.84
CA VAL A 49 1.21 1.83 6.74
C VAL A 49 1.96 0.49 6.68
N LEU A 50 2.39 0.00 7.83
CA LEU A 50 3.15 -1.25 7.99
C LEU A 50 2.31 -2.30 8.70
N PRO A 51 2.59 -3.60 8.52
CA PRO A 51 2.02 -4.65 9.36
C PRO A 51 2.57 -4.59 10.79
N ASP A 52 1.75 -4.96 11.78
CA ASP A 52 2.22 -5.17 13.16
C ASP A 52 3.00 -6.49 13.25
N ILE A 53 4.29 -6.39 13.51
CA ILE A 53 5.20 -7.53 13.60
C ILE A 53 5.49 -7.99 15.04
N SER A 54 4.64 -7.63 16.00
CA SER A 54 4.82 -8.00 17.41
C SER A 54 4.99 -9.52 17.61
N TYR A 55 4.28 -10.31 16.82
CA TYR A 55 4.44 -11.76 16.81
C TYR A 55 5.86 -12.20 16.40
N LEU A 56 6.40 -11.61 15.33
CA LEU A 56 7.75 -11.93 14.84
C LEU A 56 8.83 -11.48 15.82
N ARG A 57 8.68 -10.30 16.43
CA ARG A 57 9.63 -9.81 17.46
C ARG A 57 9.79 -10.78 18.63
N SER A 58 8.71 -11.41 19.06
CA SER A 58 8.73 -12.39 20.16
C SER A 58 9.35 -13.74 19.77
N ARG A 59 9.55 -13.98 18.47
CA ARG A 59 9.98 -15.26 17.90
C ARG A 59 11.19 -15.13 16.96
N GLN A 60 11.98 -14.04 17.06
CA GLN A 60 13.06 -13.73 16.10
C GLN A 60 14.08 -14.87 15.92
N ASP A 61 14.40 -15.62 16.97
CA ASP A 61 15.36 -16.75 16.92
C ASP A 61 14.82 -17.97 16.15
N ASP A 62 13.52 -18.00 15.91
CA ASP A 62 12.87 -19.06 15.15
C ASP A 62 12.73 -18.73 13.67
N ILE A 63 12.92 -17.46 13.27
CA ILE A 63 12.75 -17.02 11.89
C ILE A 63 13.99 -17.36 11.07
N LEU A 64 13.78 -18.13 10.01
CA LEU A 64 14.86 -18.60 9.15
C LEU A 64 15.13 -17.66 7.96
N GLY A 65 14.16 -16.84 7.58
CA GLY A 65 14.30 -15.87 6.51
C GLY A 65 12.97 -15.36 5.97
N ILE A 66 13.07 -14.34 5.11
CA ILE A 66 11.96 -13.74 4.37
C ILE A 66 12.12 -14.12 2.90
N LEU A 67 11.07 -14.68 2.31
CA LEU A 67 10.98 -15.04 0.89
C LEU A 67 10.10 -14.03 0.18
N LEU A 68 10.64 -13.31 -0.80
CA LEU A 68 9.91 -12.31 -1.57
C LEU A 68 9.37 -12.90 -2.87
N THR A 69 8.09 -12.65 -3.13
CA THR A 69 7.44 -13.09 -4.37
C THR A 69 7.81 -12.22 -5.56
N HIS A 70 7.78 -10.91 -5.41
CA HIS A 70 8.08 -9.95 -6.48
C HIS A 70 8.39 -8.54 -5.98
N GLY A 71 8.68 -7.61 -6.90
CA GLY A 71 9.21 -6.28 -6.63
C GLY A 71 8.18 -5.14 -6.52
N HIS A 72 6.97 -5.39 -6.01
CA HIS A 72 6.04 -4.34 -5.63
C HIS A 72 6.20 -3.92 -4.16
N GLU A 73 5.96 -2.65 -3.85
CA GLU A 73 6.11 -2.07 -2.51
C GLU A 73 5.25 -2.75 -1.45
N ASP A 74 4.08 -3.22 -1.82
CA ASP A 74 3.16 -3.94 -0.94
C ASP A 74 3.57 -5.40 -0.67
N HIS A 75 4.71 -5.85 -1.24
CA HIS A 75 5.35 -7.16 -0.99
C HIS A 75 6.75 -7.06 -0.39
N PHE A 76 7.50 -5.97 -0.60
CA PHE A 76 8.84 -5.83 0.00
C PHE A 76 9.06 -4.52 0.75
N GLY A 77 8.15 -3.57 0.61
CA GLY A 77 8.38 -2.19 1.03
C GLY A 77 8.56 -1.96 2.53
N ALA A 78 8.09 -2.89 3.38
CA ALA A 78 8.29 -2.81 4.83
C ALA A 78 9.65 -3.37 5.30
N LEU A 79 10.45 -3.99 4.41
CA LEU A 79 11.75 -4.59 4.80
C LEU A 79 12.64 -3.67 5.66
N PRO A 80 12.84 -2.37 5.34
CA PRO A 80 13.71 -1.52 6.16
C PRO A 80 13.23 -1.35 7.60
N PHE A 81 11.93 -1.41 7.81
CA PHE A 81 11.32 -1.25 9.13
C PHE A 81 11.36 -2.56 9.92
N VAL A 82 11.07 -3.68 9.26
CA VAL A 82 11.03 -5.01 9.86
C VAL A 82 12.44 -5.50 10.20
N LEU A 83 13.40 -5.32 9.29
CA LEU A 83 14.78 -5.81 9.48
C LEU A 83 15.60 -5.05 10.54
N ARG A 84 15.13 -3.89 10.99
CA ARG A 84 15.71 -3.22 12.18
C ARG A 84 15.50 -4.04 13.45
N ASP A 85 14.34 -4.68 13.57
CA ASP A 85 13.94 -5.43 14.75
C ASP A 85 14.18 -6.94 14.59
N VAL A 86 14.00 -7.45 13.36
CA VAL A 86 14.08 -8.87 13.01
C VAL A 86 15.06 -9.02 11.85
N ASN A 87 16.36 -9.01 12.14
CA ASN A 87 17.40 -9.12 11.11
C ASN A 87 17.63 -10.58 10.71
N VAL A 88 17.08 -10.97 9.57
CA VAL A 88 17.13 -12.33 9.03
C VAL A 88 17.47 -12.31 7.54
N PRO A 89 17.95 -13.43 6.95
CA PRO A 89 18.23 -13.51 5.51
C PRO A 89 16.99 -13.21 4.67
N VAL A 90 17.18 -12.48 3.55
CA VAL A 90 16.14 -12.17 2.56
C VAL A 90 16.46 -12.88 1.26
N TYR A 91 15.45 -13.53 0.70
CA TYR A 91 15.53 -14.26 -0.58
C TYR A 91 14.55 -13.65 -1.57
N GLY A 92 14.96 -13.47 -2.83
CA GLY A 92 14.09 -12.94 -3.88
C GLY A 92 14.74 -13.03 -5.25
N SER A 93 13.97 -12.73 -6.29
CA SER A 93 14.50 -12.67 -7.64
C SER A 93 15.43 -11.47 -7.82
N ARG A 94 16.22 -11.50 -8.89
CA ARG A 94 17.27 -10.50 -9.16
C ARG A 94 16.73 -9.07 -9.18
N LEU A 95 15.61 -8.82 -9.88
CA LEU A 95 15.01 -7.50 -9.95
C LEU A 95 14.36 -7.08 -8.62
N THR A 96 13.63 -7.99 -7.97
CA THR A 96 13.02 -7.77 -6.66
C THR A 96 14.07 -7.37 -5.62
N LEU A 97 15.18 -8.09 -5.58
CA LEU A 97 16.27 -7.76 -4.67
C LEU A 97 16.98 -6.46 -5.02
N ALA A 98 17.05 -6.06 -6.29
CA ALA A 98 17.64 -4.79 -6.67
C ALA A 98 16.80 -3.61 -6.18
N PHE A 99 15.48 -3.70 -6.24
CA PHE A 99 14.57 -2.71 -5.64
C PHE A 99 14.70 -2.70 -4.12
N ALA A 100 14.68 -3.89 -3.49
CA ALA A 100 14.86 -4.03 -2.05
C ALA A 100 16.20 -3.45 -1.55
N LYS A 101 17.31 -3.77 -2.24
CA LYS A 101 18.66 -3.23 -1.93
C LYS A 101 18.68 -1.71 -1.97
N SER A 102 18.08 -1.11 -2.99
CA SER A 102 18.00 0.33 -3.11
C SER A 102 17.22 0.97 -1.97
N LYS A 103 16.13 0.34 -1.52
CA LYS A 103 15.34 0.80 -0.39
C LYS A 103 16.08 0.61 0.95
N LEU A 104 16.76 -0.51 1.13
CA LEU A 104 17.60 -0.77 2.30
C LEU A 104 18.78 0.21 2.39
N ASP A 105 19.36 0.62 1.26
CA ASP A 105 20.44 1.61 1.20
C ASP A 105 19.97 2.99 1.65
N GLU A 106 18.78 3.43 1.23
CA GLU A 106 18.15 4.68 1.69
C GLU A 106 17.97 4.74 3.21
N HIS A 107 17.77 3.57 3.83
CA HIS A 107 17.63 3.43 5.28
C HIS A 107 18.94 3.05 6.01
N GLY A 108 20.07 2.97 5.28
CA GLY A 108 21.39 2.64 5.85
C GLY A 108 21.55 1.18 6.31
N LEU A 109 20.67 0.27 5.87
CA LEU A 109 20.62 -1.13 6.32
C LEU A 109 21.28 -2.13 5.36
N LEU A 110 21.61 -1.71 4.13
CA LEU A 110 22.08 -2.62 3.08
C LEU A 110 23.28 -3.48 3.51
N LYS A 111 24.20 -2.94 4.32
CA LYS A 111 25.41 -3.65 4.77
C LYS A 111 25.17 -4.65 5.91
N CYS A 112 24.01 -4.59 6.54
CA CYS A 112 23.66 -5.39 7.72
C CYS A 112 22.76 -6.59 7.40
N VAL A 113 22.21 -6.66 6.18
CA VAL A 113 21.23 -7.65 5.76
C VAL A 113 21.86 -8.68 4.84
N ASP A 114 21.66 -9.96 5.11
CA ASP A 114 22.04 -11.07 4.24
C ASP A 114 21.00 -11.22 3.11
N ILE A 115 21.41 -10.99 1.85
CA ILE A 115 20.55 -10.94 0.68
C ILE A 115 20.93 -12.02 -0.32
N ASN A 116 20.00 -12.92 -0.59
CA ASN A 116 20.21 -14.14 -1.35
C ASN A 116 19.35 -14.15 -2.63
N GLU A 117 19.98 -14.14 -3.79
CA GLU A 117 19.29 -14.20 -5.09
C GLU A 117 18.80 -15.60 -5.37
N VAL A 118 17.52 -15.69 -5.81
CA VAL A 118 16.87 -16.94 -6.21
C VAL A 118 16.19 -16.78 -7.57
N SER A 119 15.91 -17.91 -8.21
CA SER A 119 15.18 -18.03 -9.47
C SER A 119 14.20 -19.20 -9.42
N GLU A 120 13.40 -19.38 -10.47
CA GLU A 120 12.50 -20.53 -10.64
C GLU A 120 13.22 -21.90 -10.56
N SER A 121 14.52 -21.94 -10.87
CA SER A 121 15.33 -23.16 -10.76
C SER A 121 15.90 -23.40 -9.37
N SER A 122 15.83 -22.42 -8.47
CA SER A 122 16.41 -22.51 -7.13
C SER A 122 15.68 -23.52 -6.26
N ARG A 123 16.44 -24.36 -5.56
CA ARG A 123 15.95 -25.30 -4.55
C ARG A 123 16.94 -25.34 -3.40
N PHE A 124 16.47 -25.15 -2.18
CA PHE A 124 17.31 -25.19 -0.99
C PHE A 124 16.49 -25.50 0.27
N ARG A 125 17.18 -25.86 1.32
CA ARG A 125 16.56 -26.18 2.60
C ARG A 125 16.72 -25.07 3.62
N LEU A 126 15.58 -24.61 4.20
CA LEU A 126 15.54 -23.72 5.34
C LEU A 126 14.93 -24.46 6.53
N GLY A 127 15.78 -24.97 7.43
CA GLY A 127 15.33 -25.77 8.56
C GLY A 127 14.45 -26.95 8.14
N PRO A 128 13.18 -27.01 8.55
CA PRO A 128 12.27 -28.08 8.17
C PRO A 128 11.59 -27.89 6.79
N PHE A 129 11.82 -26.76 6.12
CA PHE A 129 11.22 -26.43 4.83
C PHE A 129 12.18 -26.76 3.68
N ASP A 130 11.69 -27.46 2.64
CA ASP A 130 12.33 -27.53 1.34
C ASP A 130 11.69 -26.48 0.44
N VAL A 131 12.47 -25.43 0.11
CA VAL A 131 12.00 -24.23 -0.58
C VAL A 131 12.23 -24.36 -2.07
N GLY A 132 11.22 -24.05 -2.86
CA GLY A 132 11.27 -23.97 -4.30
C GLY A 132 10.43 -22.81 -4.83
N PHE A 133 10.54 -22.56 -6.12
CA PHE A 133 9.87 -21.45 -6.77
C PHE A 133 9.28 -21.89 -8.11
N VAL A 134 8.24 -21.16 -8.55
CA VAL A 134 7.63 -21.30 -9.88
C VAL A 134 7.53 -19.91 -10.50
N ALA A 135 7.97 -19.76 -11.74
CA ALA A 135 7.82 -18.50 -12.47
C ALA A 135 6.34 -18.19 -12.71
N VAL A 136 5.92 -16.97 -12.41
CA VAL A 136 4.57 -16.46 -12.70
C VAL A 136 4.66 -15.15 -13.47
N SER A 137 3.73 -14.91 -14.39
CA SER A 137 3.60 -13.62 -15.06
C SER A 137 2.87 -12.63 -14.16
N HIS A 138 3.42 -11.43 -14.07
CA HIS A 138 2.81 -10.29 -13.38
C HIS A 138 3.21 -8.99 -14.08
N SER A 139 2.89 -7.83 -13.52
CA SER A 139 3.29 -6.51 -14.06
C SER A 139 4.78 -6.18 -13.84
N VAL A 140 5.45 -6.91 -12.96
CA VAL A 140 6.90 -6.80 -12.68
C VAL A 140 7.60 -8.07 -13.19
N PRO A 141 8.72 -7.94 -13.93
CA PRO A 141 9.54 -9.09 -14.28
C PRO A 141 10.02 -9.92 -13.09
N ASP A 142 10.35 -11.18 -13.32
CA ASP A 142 10.90 -12.11 -12.33
C ASP A 142 10.01 -12.43 -11.14
N SER A 143 8.68 -12.30 -11.28
CA SER A 143 7.72 -12.69 -10.24
C SER A 143 7.72 -14.20 -10.02
N LEU A 144 7.63 -14.63 -8.77
CA LEU A 144 7.75 -16.03 -8.35
C LEU A 144 6.61 -16.42 -7.40
N ALA A 145 5.97 -17.55 -7.69
CA ALA A 145 5.22 -18.28 -6.68
C ALA A 145 6.20 -19.05 -5.78
N ILE A 146 5.89 -19.17 -4.50
CA ILE A 146 6.73 -19.82 -3.49
C ILE A 146 6.15 -21.19 -3.16
N VAL A 147 7.01 -22.20 -3.13
CA VAL A 147 6.66 -23.59 -2.82
C VAL A 147 7.42 -24.01 -1.57
N LEU A 148 6.72 -24.33 -0.50
CA LEU A 148 7.28 -24.84 0.74
C LEU A 148 6.86 -26.29 0.94
N ARG A 149 7.81 -27.22 0.85
CA ARG A 149 7.54 -28.63 1.16
C ARG A 149 7.91 -28.92 2.60
N THR A 150 7.01 -29.59 3.29
CA THR A 150 7.17 -30.05 4.67
C THR A 150 6.83 -31.54 4.77
N PRO A 151 7.15 -32.22 5.85
CA PRO A 151 6.70 -33.60 6.07
C PRO A 151 5.18 -33.80 6.11
N LEU A 152 4.39 -32.72 6.29
CA LEU A 152 2.93 -32.77 6.27
C LEU A 152 2.33 -32.63 4.86
N GLY A 153 3.07 -32.04 3.94
CA GLY A 153 2.65 -31.74 2.57
C GLY A 153 3.22 -30.44 2.04
N THR A 154 2.82 -30.10 0.83
CA THR A 154 3.29 -28.94 0.09
C THR A 154 2.35 -27.76 0.27
N LEU A 155 2.91 -26.61 0.64
CA LEU A 155 2.26 -25.30 0.59
C LEU A 155 2.70 -24.58 -0.69
N VAL A 156 1.75 -24.00 -1.41
CA VAL A 156 2.00 -23.11 -2.54
C VAL A 156 1.41 -21.73 -2.21
N HIS A 157 2.23 -20.68 -2.34
CA HIS A 157 1.79 -19.30 -2.32
C HIS A 157 1.97 -18.71 -3.72
N SER A 158 0.88 -18.30 -4.35
CA SER A 158 0.94 -17.86 -5.76
C SER A 158 1.81 -16.63 -5.98
N GLY A 159 1.98 -15.77 -4.95
CA GLY A 159 2.29 -14.38 -5.18
C GLY A 159 1.21 -13.73 -6.03
N ASP A 160 1.48 -12.57 -6.57
CA ASP A 160 0.62 -11.94 -7.56
C ASP A 160 0.91 -12.54 -8.93
N TYR A 161 -0.15 -12.92 -9.65
CA TYR A 161 0.00 -13.66 -10.89
C TYR A 161 -1.12 -13.38 -11.89
N LYS A 162 -0.85 -13.68 -13.14
CA LYS A 162 -1.85 -13.88 -14.21
C LYS A 162 -1.38 -14.95 -15.21
N PHE A 163 -2.25 -15.37 -16.10
CA PHE A 163 -1.88 -16.20 -17.25
C PHE A 163 -1.81 -15.34 -18.52
N ASP A 164 -0.66 -14.69 -18.73
CA ASP A 164 -0.40 -13.94 -19.96
C ASP A 164 0.26 -14.87 -21.00
N HIS A 165 -0.45 -15.11 -22.11
CA HIS A 165 0.02 -15.99 -23.16
C HIS A 165 0.96 -15.32 -24.16
N THR A 166 1.03 -13.99 -24.15
CA THR A 166 1.89 -13.17 -25.02
C THR A 166 2.57 -12.05 -24.25
N PRO A 167 3.27 -12.39 -23.14
CA PRO A 167 3.94 -11.37 -22.34
C PRO A 167 5.08 -10.73 -23.14
N ILE A 168 5.35 -9.45 -22.88
CA ILE A 168 6.32 -8.68 -23.67
C ILE A 168 7.78 -9.12 -23.45
N ASP A 169 8.08 -9.71 -22.30
CA ASP A 169 9.40 -10.27 -21.97
C ASP A 169 9.55 -11.75 -22.34
N GLY A 170 8.50 -12.38 -22.88
CA GLY A 170 8.46 -13.80 -23.25
C GLY A 170 8.36 -14.77 -22.07
N ARG A 171 8.25 -14.29 -20.82
CA ARG A 171 8.19 -15.12 -19.60
C ARG A 171 6.74 -15.40 -19.20
N ILE A 172 6.24 -16.55 -19.61
CA ILE A 172 4.89 -17.01 -19.26
C ILE A 172 4.88 -17.66 -17.86
N THR A 173 3.71 -17.70 -17.23
CA THR A 173 3.49 -18.52 -16.02
C THR A 173 3.76 -19.99 -16.33
N ASP A 174 4.61 -20.64 -15.52
CA ASP A 174 5.00 -22.06 -15.71
C ASP A 174 3.86 -22.99 -15.28
N VAL A 175 2.88 -23.12 -16.17
CA VAL A 175 1.73 -24.04 -16.00
C VAL A 175 2.14 -25.49 -15.83
N ASN A 176 3.27 -25.91 -16.41
CA ASN A 176 3.73 -27.28 -16.30
C ASN A 176 4.24 -27.61 -14.89
N SER A 177 4.94 -26.67 -14.26
CA SER A 177 5.37 -26.82 -12.87
C SER A 177 4.19 -26.77 -11.91
N LEU A 178 3.20 -25.89 -12.13
CA LEU A 178 1.97 -25.85 -11.33
C LEU A 178 1.17 -27.17 -11.46
N ALA A 179 1.01 -27.70 -12.66
CA ALA A 179 0.32 -28.98 -12.88
C ALA A 179 1.05 -30.14 -12.20
N ARG A 180 2.39 -30.20 -12.30
CA ARG A 180 3.20 -31.25 -11.60
C ARG A 180 3.02 -31.15 -10.08
N LEU A 181 2.99 -29.96 -9.49
CA LEU A 181 2.70 -29.78 -8.07
C LEU A 181 1.32 -30.35 -7.73
N GLY A 182 0.31 -30.10 -8.57
CA GLY A 182 -1.02 -30.66 -8.40
C GLY A 182 -1.05 -32.19 -8.47
N ASP A 183 -0.28 -32.81 -9.36
CA ASP A 183 -0.17 -34.26 -9.49
C ASP A 183 0.65 -34.89 -8.33
N GLU A 184 1.66 -34.18 -7.80
CA GLU A 184 2.40 -34.55 -6.58
C GLU A 184 1.54 -34.45 -5.31
N GLY A 185 0.51 -33.62 -5.33
CA GLY A 185 -0.38 -33.34 -4.20
C GLY A 185 0.01 -32.08 -3.43
N VAL A 186 -0.86 -31.08 -3.46
CA VAL A 186 -0.72 -29.83 -2.70
C VAL A 186 -1.64 -29.85 -1.50
N LEU A 187 -1.05 -29.66 -0.31
CA LEU A 187 -1.79 -29.60 0.96
C LEU A 187 -2.60 -28.32 1.05
N VAL A 188 -1.96 -27.18 0.72
CA VAL A 188 -2.62 -25.88 0.82
C VAL A 188 -2.11 -24.92 -0.26
N LEU A 189 -3.05 -24.18 -0.86
CA LEU A 189 -2.78 -23.08 -1.79
C LEU A 189 -3.27 -21.77 -1.17
N LEU A 190 -2.37 -20.80 -1.07
CA LEU A 190 -2.70 -19.39 -0.86
C LEU A 190 -2.63 -18.70 -2.24
N ALA A 191 -3.72 -18.06 -2.68
CA ALA A 191 -3.75 -17.44 -3.99
C ALA A 191 -4.29 -16.01 -3.96
N ASP A 192 -3.65 -15.14 -4.78
CA ASP A 192 -4.09 -13.77 -5.03
C ASP A 192 -5.55 -13.73 -5.49
N SER A 193 -6.36 -12.90 -4.81
CA SER A 193 -7.80 -12.76 -5.05
C SER A 193 -8.19 -11.42 -5.68
N THR A 194 -7.25 -10.54 -5.96
CA THR A 194 -7.48 -9.12 -6.27
C THR A 194 -8.53 -8.87 -7.35
N ASN A 195 -8.59 -9.68 -8.40
CA ASN A 195 -9.58 -9.52 -9.48
C ASN A 195 -10.65 -10.63 -9.49
N ALA A 196 -11.00 -11.21 -8.36
CA ALA A 196 -12.05 -12.24 -8.28
C ALA A 196 -13.43 -11.73 -8.74
N ASP A 197 -13.64 -10.42 -8.78
CA ASP A 197 -14.84 -9.74 -9.28
C ASP A 197 -14.80 -9.43 -10.79
N VAL A 198 -13.69 -9.68 -11.48
CA VAL A 198 -13.53 -9.44 -12.91
C VAL A 198 -13.81 -10.72 -13.69
N GLU A 199 -14.87 -10.69 -14.51
CA GLU A 199 -15.25 -11.83 -15.35
C GLU A 199 -14.24 -12.09 -16.48
N GLY A 200 -14.14 -13.34 -16.91
CA GLY A 200 -13.24 -13.76 -17.98
C GLY A 200 -11.81 -13.96 -17.56
N SER A 201 -10.89 -13.80 -18.48
CA SER A 201 -9.44 -13.93 -18.28
C SER A 201 -8.74 -12.57 -18.35
N SER A 202 -7.60 -12.46 -17.71
CA SER A 202 -6.76 -11.27 -17.77
C SER A 202 -6.22 -11.06 -19.19
N GLY A 203 -6.25 -9.81 -19.65
CA GLY A 203 -5.67 -9.46 -20.93
C GLY A 203 -4.13 -9.57 -20.92
N SER A 204 -3.55 -9.67 -22.13
CA SER A 204 -2.10 -9.61 -22.28
C SER A 204 -1.58 -8.18 -22.20
N GLU A 205 -0.43 -8.01 -21.56
CA GLU A 205 0.28 -6.72 -21.51
C GLU A 205 0.61 -6.19 -22.92
N SER A 206 0.83 -7.09 -23.90
CA SER A 206 1.07 -6.71 -25.31
C SER A 206 -0.08 -5.91 -25.96
N GLN A 207 -1.31 -6.05 -25.47
CA GLN A 207 -2.47 -5.29 -25.99
C GLN A 207 -2.33 -3.79 -25.72
N VAL A 208 -1.69 -3.40 -24.65
CA VAL A 208 -1.46 -1.99 -24.31
C VAL A 208 -0.58 -1.30 -25.35
N GLY A 209 0.37 -2.03 -25.95
CA GLY A 209 1.20 -1.52 -27.02
C GLY A 209 0.41 -1.04 -28.24
N HIS A 210 -0.69 -1.73 -28.59
CA HIS A 210 -1.56 -1.29 -29.69
C HIS A 210 -2.25 0.06 -29.39
N ALA A 211 -2.78 0.22 -28.16
CA ALA A 211 -3.38 1.49 -27.73
C ALA A 211 -2.34 2.62 -27.71
N PHE A 212 -1.13 2.34 -27.20
CA PHE A 212 -0.06 3.34 -27.23
C PHE A 212 0.32 3.73 -28.65
N HIS A 213 0.44 2.77 -29.57
CA HIS A 213 0.76 3.08 -30.97
C HIS A 213 -0.25 4.05 -31.59
N GLN A 214 -1.55 3.83 -31.35
CA GLN A 214 -2.60 4.72 -31.84
C GLN A 214 -2.51 6.12 -31.18
N ILE A 215 -2.34 6.17 -29.86
CA ILE A 215 -2.22 7.44 -29.13
C ILE A 215 -1.02 8.25 -29.61
N PHE A 216 0.14 7.61 -29.79
CA PHE A 216 1.36 8.29 -30.21
C PHE A 216 1.28 8.76 -31.67
N ALA A 217 0.54 8.05 -32.52
CA ALA A 217 0.28 8.49 -33.90
C ALA A 217 -0.63 9.72 -33.98
N GLU A 218 -1.57 9.86 -33.03
CA GLU A 218 -2.54 10.97 -32.98
C GLU A 218 -2.03 12.19 -32.19
N ALA A 219 -1.02 12.01 -31.32
CA ALA A 219 -0.53 13.06 -30.44
C ALA A 219 0.33 14.08 -31.19
N GLU A 220 -0.21 15.31 -31.36
CA GLU A 220 0.48 16.43 -32.01
C GLU A 220 1.50 17.13 -31.10
N GLY A 221 1.30 17.08 -29.76
CA GLY A 221 2.16 17.64 -28.73
C GLY A 221 2.97 16.59 -27.98
N ARG A 222 3.37 16.95 -26.76
CA ARG A 222 4.05 16.03 -25.84
C ARG A 222 3.11 14.92 -25.40
N VAL A 223 3.67 13.72 -25.18
CA VAL A 223 2.97 12.63 -24.48
C VAL A 223 3.51 12.55 -23.06
N ILE A 224 2.64 12.65 -22.07
CA ILE A 224 2.95 12.48 -20.65
C ILE A 224 2.28 11.21 -20.18
N MET A 225 3.03 10.19 -19.80
CA MET A 225 2.47 8.90 -19.39
C MET A 225 2.74 8.63 -17.91
N ALA A 226 1.66 8.51 -17.14
CA ALA A 226 1.71 8.11 -15.74
C ALA A 226 1.41 6.61 -15.59
N SER A 227 2.27 5.91 -14.85
CA SER A 227 2.09 4.50 -14.48
C SER A 227 2.73 4.23 -13.12
N PHE A 228 2.52 3.01 -12.59
CA PHE A 228 3.31 2.53 -11.46
C PHE A 228 4.79 2.44 -11.86
N ALA A 229 5.67 2.96 -11.02
CA ALA A 229 7.11 2.94 -11.26
C ALA A 229 7.72 1.52 -11.27
N SER A 230 7.02 0.56 -10.73
CA SER A 230 7.38 -0.87 -10.72
C SER A 230 6.86 -1.64 -11.92
N ASN A 231 5.92 -1.08 -12.70
CA ASN A 231 5.40 -1.75 -13.91
C ASN A 231 6.39 -1.61 -15.08
N ILE A 232 7.46 -2.39 -15.01
CA ILE A 232 8.58 -2.33 -15.96
C ILE A 232 8.13 -2.73 -17.37
N HIS A 233 7.19 -3.66 -17.49
CA HIS A 233 6.63 -4.08 -18.77
C HIS A 233 5.92 -2.91 -19.48
N ARG A 234 5.12 -2.11 -18.75
CA ARG A 234 4.42 -0.94 -19.27
C ARG A 234 5.40 0.15 -19.72
N ILE A 235 6.43 0.39 -18.91
CA ILE A 235 7.50 1.35 -19.22
C ILE A 235 8.25 0.90 -20.48
N GLN A 236 8.57 -0.39 -20.61
CA GLN A 236 9.22 -0.92 -21.82
C GLN A 236 8.40 -0.68 -23.08
N GLN A 237 7.11 -0.94 -23.03
CA GLN A 237 6.23 -0.70 -24.19
C GLN A 237 6.17 0.78 -24.56
N ALA A 238 6.04 1.67 -23.57
CA ALA A 238 6.03 3.10 -23.82
C ALA A 238 7.32 3.60 -24.48
N ILE A 239 8.49 3.13 -23.99
CA ILE A 239 9.80 3.45 -24.57
C ILE A 239 9.88 2.94 -26.01
N HIS A 240 9.50 1.69 -26.25
CA HIS A 240 9.55 1.07 -27.57
C HIS A 240 8.66 1.82 -28.58
N ILE A 241 7.43 2.11 -28.21
CA ILE A 241 6.47 2.84 -29.08
C ILE A 241 6.92 4.28 -29.31
N ALA A 242 7.42 4.98 -28.27
CA ALA A 242 7.97 6.32 -28.42
C ALA A 242 9.11 6.34 -29.45
N HIS A 243 10.02 5.38 -29.37
CA HIS A 243 11.13 5.25 -30.32
C HIS A 243 10.66 5.01 -31.75
N LEU A 244 9.65 4.14 -31.95
CA LEU A 244 9.04 3.89 -33.27
C LEU A 244 8.42 5.15 -33.89
N HIS A 245 7.90 6.06 -33.05
CA HIS A 245 7.33 7.35 -33.46
C HIS A 245 8.36 8.48 -33.46
N GLY A 246 9.66 8.18 -33.35
CA GLY A 246 10.75 9.17 -33.39
C GLY A 246 10.80 10.09 -32.18
N ARG A 247 10.19 9.69 -31.06
CA ARG A 247 10.20 10.45 -29.81
C ARG A 247 11.36 10.02 -28.92
N VAL A 248 11.98 10.99 -28.26
CA VAL A 248 12.86 10.75 -27.11
C VAL A 248 12.03 10.78 -25.82
N PHE A 249 12.57 10.23 -24.74
CA PHE A 249 11.84 10.24 -23.48
C PHE A 249 12.66 10.77 -22.32
N ALA A 250 11.98 11.46 -21.40
CA ALA A 250 12.50 11.86 -20.11
C ALA A 250 11.71 11.17 -18.99
N VAL A 251 12.28 11.08 -17.80
CA VAL A 251 11.68 10.42 -16.65
C VAL A 251 11.50 11.42 -15.50
N SER A 252 10.28 11.48 -14.93
CA SER A 252 9.93 12.34 -13.81
C SER A 252 9.38 11.53 -12.63
N GLY A 253 9.70 11.97 -11.41
CA GLY A 253 9.34 11.28 -10.17
C GLY A 253 10.46 10.38 -9.65
N ARG A 254 10.75 10.49 -8.35
CA ARG A 254 11.91 9.83 -7.71
C ARG A 254 11.91 8.30 -7.89
N SER A 255 10.80 7.64 -7.62
CA SER A 255 10.68 6.19 -7.77
C SER A 255 10.77 5.75 -9.23
N MET A 256 10.18 6.51 -10.18
CA MET A 256 10.26 6.21 -11.60
C MET A 256 11.70 6.29 -12.11
N VAL A 257 12.42 7.37 -11.81
CA VAL A 257 13.83 7.55 -12.17
C VAL A 257 14.68 6.40 -11.60
N LYS A 258 14.47 6.05 -10.35
CA LYS A 258 15.20 5.00 -9.65
C LYS A 258 14.96 3.63 -10.30
N ASN A 259 13.70 3.26 -10.49
CA ASN A 259 13.33 1.94 -11.00
C ASN A 259 13.71 1.76 -12.48
N VAL A 260 13.56 2.81 -13.31
CA VAL A 260 14.02 2.81 -14.70
C VAL A 260 15.52 2.59 -14.78
N ASN A 261 16.32 3.30 -13.96
CA ASN A 261 17.77 3.13 -13.95
C ASN A 261 18.20 1.74 -13.46
N ILE A 262 17.59 1.21 -12.39
CA ILE A 262 17.87 -0.14 -11.89
C ILE A 262 17.55 -1.17 -12.98
N SER A 263 16.36 -1.08 -13.57
CA SER A 263 15.89 -2.07 -14.56
C SER A 263 16.72 -2.03 -15.85
N ARG A 264 17.12 -0.83 -16.30
CA ARG A 264 18.03 -0.65 -17.44
C ARG A 264 19.41 -1.26 -17.16
N ASN A 265 19.99 -0.97 -16.00
CA ASN A 265 21.33 -1.46 -15.64
C ASN A 265 21.36 -3.00 -15.47
N LEU A 266 20.25 -3.61 -15.11
CA LEU A 266 20.12 -5.06 -14.99
C LEU A 266 19.70 -5.76 -16.29
N GLY A 267 19.34 -4.99 -17.35
CA GLY A 267 18.92 -5.52 -18.65
C GLY A 267 17.45 -5.91 -18.72
N TYR A 268 16.60 -5.46 -17.78
CA TYR A 268 15.14 -5.62 -17.84
C TYR A 268 14.43 -4.56 -18.67
N LEU A 269 15.11 -3.44 -18.95
CA LEU A 269 14.66 -2.41 -19.89
C LEU A 269 15.67 -2.27 -21.01
N ASP A 270 15.19 -2.46 -22.23
CA ASP A 270 15.92 -2.14 -23.46
C ASP A 270 15.63 -0.68 -23.82
N VAL A 271 16.67 0.14 -23.73
CA VAL A 271 16.61 1.58 -24.01
C VAL A 271 17.48 1.88 -25.20
N PRO A 272 16.90 2.27 -26.36
CA PRO A 272 17.66 2.63 -27.54
C PRO A 272 18.67 3.74 -27.25
N GLU A 273 19.83 3.68 -27.88
CA GLU A 273 20.88 4.67 -27.71
C GLU A 273 20.36 6.08 -28.10
N GLY A 274 20.60 7.06 -27.24
CA GLY A 274 20.14 8.43 -27.44
C GLY A 274 18.64 8.67 -27.25
N ALA A 275 17.83 7.64 -26.93
CA ALA A 275 16.39 7.81 -26.72
C ALA A 275 16.05 8.42 -25.35
N MET A 276 16.87 8.20 -24.32
CA MET A 276 16.66 8.75 -22.98
C MET A 276 17.42 10.08 -22.81
N ILE A 277 16.71 11.14 -22.45
CA ILE A 277 17.24 12.47 -22.17
C ILE A 277 17.02 12.84 -20.70
N ARG A 278 17.73 13.85 -20.21
CA ARG A 278 17.48 14.42 -18.89
C ARG A 278 16.20 15.26 -18.91
N LEU A 279 15.48 15.30 -17.80
CA LEU A 279 14.27 16.11 -17.69
C LEU A 279 14.55 17.62 -17.89
N THR A 280 15.77 18.08 -17.63
CA THR A 280 16.24 19.45 -17.87
C THR A 280 16.52 19.78 -19.34
N GLU A 281 16.45 18.80 -20.23
CA GLU A 281 16.73 18.95 -21.68
C GLU A 281 15.44 18.89 -22.51
N ILE A 282 14.26 18.79 -21.88
CA ILE A 282 12.98 18.66 -22.62
C ILE A 282 12.70 19.86 -23.53
N ASP A 283 13.13 21.07 -23.13
CA ASP A 283 12.94 22.31 -23.90
C ASP A 283 13.83 22.38 -25.14
N ASP A 284 14.83 21.50 -25.26
CA ASP A 284 15.73 21.41 -26.43
C ASP A 284 15.08 20.61 -27.58
N TYR A 285 13.89 19.96 -27.31
CA TYR A 285 13.19 19.12 -28.28
C TYR A 285 11.81 19.67 -28.61
N PRO A 286 11.36 19.56 -29.85
CA PRO A 286 10.01 19.96 -30.20
C PRO A 286 8.98 19.03 -29.49
N PRO A 287 7.80 19.59 -29.08
CA PRO A 287 6.81 18.87 -28.29
C PRO A 287 6.39 17.51 -28.86
N GLU A 288 6.20 17.44 -30.18
CA GLU A 288 5.82 16.20 -30.89
C GLU A 288 6.89 15.11 -30.85
N ARG A 289 8.09 15.41 -30.38
CA ARG A 289 9.20 14.45 -30.21
C ARG A 289 9.45 14.05 -28.76
N LEU A 290 8.55 14.39 -27.84
CA LEU A 290 8.74 14.13 -26.42
C LEU A 290 7.76 13.10 -25.87
N LEU A 291 8.28 12.18 -25.05
CA LEU A 291 7.55 11.39 -24.07
C LEU A 291 8.09 11.72 -22.67
N ILE A 292 7.21 11.96 -21.72
CA ILE A 292 7.56 12.11 -20.29
C ILE A 292 6.93 10.95 -19.52
N LEU A 293 7.76 10.04 -19.02
CA LEU A 293 7.33 8.96 -18.12
C LEU A 293 7.28 9.48 -16.69
N THR A 294 6.15 9.34 -16.01
CA THR A 294 5.96 9.97 -14.70
C THR A 294 5.23 9.07 -13.70
N THR A 295 5.37 9.39 -12.41
CA THR A 295 4.54 8.83 -11.33
C THR A 295 3.25 9.63 -11.15
N GLY A 296 2.32 9.12 -10.33
CA GLY A 296 1.08 9.83 -9.99
C GLY A 296 -0.16 9.27 -10.67
N SER A 297 -0.09 8.02 -11.13
CA SER A 297 -1.25 7.33 -11.71
C SER A 297 -2.37 7.07 -10.69
N GLN A 298 -2.11 7.23 -9.39
CA GLN A 298 -3.06 7.08 -8.29
C GLN A 298 -3.54 8.41 -7.71
N GLY A 299 -3.13 9.53 -8.30
CA GLY A 299 -3.55 10.86 -7.87
C GLY A 299 -2.93 11.33 -6.55
N GLU A 300 -1.82 10.72 -6.13
CA GLU A 300 -1.11 11.09 -4.89
C GLU A 300 -0.68 12.57 -4.95
N PRO A 301 -0.97 13.37 -3.92
CA PRO A 301 -0.79 14.84 -3.96
C PRO A 301 0.64 15.30 -4.29
N LEU A 302 1.65 14.56 -3.82
CA LEU A 302 3.06 14.90 -4.03
C LEU A 302 3.70 14.17 -5.22
N SER A 303 2.91 13.43 -5.99
CA SER A 303 3.40 12.75 -7.19
C SER A 303 3.71 13.74 -8.32
N ALA A 304 4.56 13.32 -9.26
CA ALA A 304 4.98 14.21 -10.32
C ALA A 304 3.79 14.64 -11.23
N LEU A 305 2.88 13.73 -11.60
CA LEU A 305 1.71 14.09 -12.41
C LEU A 305 0.76 15.04 -11.66
N SER A 306 0.47 14.78 -10.38
CA SER A 306 -0.38 15.67 -9.58
C SER A 306 0.22 17.07 -9.49
N ARG A 307 1.54 17.18 -9.25
CA ARG A 307 2.24 18.46 -9.24
C ARG A 307 2.19 19.18 -10.58
N MET A 308 2.31 18.46 -11.72
CA MET A 308 2.09 19.04 -13.05
C MET A 308 0.65 19.56 -13.21
N ALA A 309 -0.34 18.79 -12.77
CA ALA A 309 -1.76 19.16 -12.86
C ALA A 309 -2.12 20.40 -12.01
N TYR A 310 -1.37 20.64 -10.91
CA TYR A 310 -1.57 21.79 -10.01
C TYR A 310 -0.59 22.94 -10.25
N ASP A 311 0.20 22.88 -11.34
CA ASP A 311 1.22 23.88 -11.71
C ASP A 311 2.28 24.09 -10.62
N ASP A 312 2.65 23.02 -9.92
CA ASP A 312 3.64 23.00 -8.83
C ASP A 312 4.85 22.10 -9.14
N HIS A 313 4.97 21.59 -10.37
CA HIS A 313 6.11 20.77 -10.75
C HIS A 313 7.31 21.66 -11.15
N PRO A 314 8.52 21.42 -10.57
CA PRO A 314 9.65 22.38 -10.71
C PRO A 314 10.23 22.47 -12.12
N GLN A 315 9.96 21.52 -13.01
CA GLN A 315 10.62 21.41 -14.32
C GLN A 315 9.65 21.19 -15.49
N VAL A 316 8.41 20.80 -15.23
CA VAL A 316 7.43 20.48 -16.28
C VAL A 316 6.15 21.23 -15.98
N ALA A 317 5.84 22.24 -16.76
CA ALA A 317 4.52 22.86 -16.79
C ALA A 317 3.62 22.13 -17.79
N LEU A 318 2.34 21.99 -17.48
CA LEU A 318 1.34 21.45 -18.38
C LEU A 318 1.07 22.48 -19.50
N GLU A 319 1.03 22.03 -20.75
CA GLU A 319 0.75 22.88 -21.90
C GLU A 319 -0.52 22.46 -22.63
N PRO A 320 -1.29 23.42 -23.17
CA PRO A 320 -2.40 23.10 -24.06
C PRO A 320 -1.93 22.26 -25.26
N GLY A 321 -2.60 21.14 -25.52
CA GLY A 321 -2.21 20.18 -26.56
C GLY A 321 -1.35 19.01 -26.08
N ASP A 322 -0.93 18.99 -24.81
CA ASP A 322 -0.33 17.82 -24.20
C ASP A 322 -1.33 16.64 -24.21
N THR A 323 -0.84 15.44 -24.51
CA THR A 323 -1.60 14.21 -24.38
C THR A 323 -1.15 13.48 -23.12
N VAL A 324 -2.02 13.43 -22.11
CA VAL A 324 -1.74 12.76 -20.84
C VAL A 324 -2.39 11.38 -20.82
N VAL A 325 -1.60 10.34 -20.60
CA VAL A 325 -2.07 8.94 -20.52
C VAL A 325 -1.91 8.46 -19.07
N ILE A 326 -3.03 8.12 -18.42
CA ILE A 326 -3.01 7.48 -17.09
C ILE A 326 -3.16 5.98 -17.30
N SER A 327 -2.01 5.29 -17.32
CA SER A 327 -1.90 3.89 -17.66
C SER A 327 -1.94 3.02 -16.40
N ALA A 328 -2.99 3.19 -15.61
CA ALA A 328 -3.27 2.45 -14.38
C ALA A 328 -4.79 2.43 -14.11
N LYS A 329 -5.24 1.41 -13.36
CA LYS A 329 -6.56 1.41 -12.71
C LYS A 329 -6.38 2.02 -11.31
N PRO A 330 -7.30 2.86 -10.83
CA PRO A 330 -7.26 3.31 -9.44
C PRO A 330 -7.28 2.12 -8.47
N VAL A 331 -6.38 2.15 -7.50
CA VAL A 331 -6.46 1.24 -6.36
C VAL A 331 -7.69 1.63 -5.54
N PRO A 332 -8.45 0.67 -4.98
CA PRO A 332 -9.61 0.97 -4.15
C PRO A 332 -9.31 2.02 -3.07
N GLY A 333 -10.10 3.11 -3.06
CA GLY A 333 -9.91 4.28 -2.19
C GLY A 333 -9.24 5.49 -2.85
N ASN A 334 -8.60 5.35 -4.03
CA ASN A 334 -7.92 6.45 -4.72
C ASN A 334 -8.76 7.07 -5.87
N GLU A 335 -9.99 6.62 -6.08
CA GLU A 335 -10.83 7.03 -7.22
C GLU A 335 -11.05 8.54 -7.25
N VAL A 336 -11.32 9.15 -6.10
CA VAL A 336 -11.56 10.60 -5.98
C VAL A 336 -10.31 11.39 -6.31
N SER A 337 -9.15 11.00 -5.79
CA SER A 337 -7.87 11.66 -6.03
C SER A 337 -7.44 11.59 -7.49
N VAL A 338 -7.64 10.42 -8.13
CA VAL A 338 -7.39 10.24 -9.57
C VAL A 338 -8.31 11.15 -10.40
N MET A 339 -9.62 11.18 -10.10
CA MET A 339 -10.58 12.03 -10.83
C MET A 339 -10.31 13.51 -10.63
N ASN A 340 -9.88 13.94 -9.46
CA ASN A 340 -9.45 15.32 -9.21
C ASN A 340 -8.25 15.70 -10.09
N THR A 341 -7.27 14.81 -10.20
CA THR A 341 -6.10 15.01 -11.07
C THR A 341 -6.53 15.09 -12.54
N VAL A 342 -7.38 14.16 -13.02
CA VAL A 342 -7.93 14.18 -14.38
C VAL A 342 -8.64 15.51 -14.68
N ASN A 343 -9.51 15.97 -13.77
CA ASN A 343 -10.23 17.23 -13.94
C ASN A 343 -9.28 18.43 -14.04
N ARG A 344 -8.19 18.44 -13.29
CA ARG A 344 -7.16 19.49 -13.34
C ARG A 344 -6.41 19.49 -14.67
N LEU A 345 -5.99 18.31 -15.14
CA LEU A 345 -5.30 18.15 -16.42
C LEU A 345 -6.18 18.64 -17.59
N LEU A 346 -7.48 18.27 -17.61
CA LEU A 346 -8.43 18.76 -18.60
C LEU A 346 -8.61 20.28 -18.57
N LYS A 347 -8.68 20.88 -17.37
CA LYS A 347 -8.74 22.34 -17.20
C LYS A 347 -7.47 23.05 -17.69
N GLY A 348 -6.31 22.39 -17.60
CA GLY A 348 -5.04 22.87 -18.15
C GLY A 348 -4.94 22.75 -19.67
N GLY A 349 -5.96 22.22 -20.36
CA GLY A 349 -5.99 22.09 -21.82
C GLY A 349 -5.34 20.82 -22.36
N ALA A 350 -5.01 19.85 -21.52
CA ALA A 350 -4.52 18.55 -21.95
C ALA A 350 -5.63 17.64 -22.47
N ARG A 351 -5.30 16.79 -23.46
CA ARG A 351 -6.10 15.61 -23.82
C ARG A 351 -5.77 14.49 -22.84
N VAL A 352 -6.74 14.05 -22.04
CA VAL A 352 -6.50 13.00 -21.01
C VAL A 352 -7.12 11.68 -21.46
N ILE A 353 -6.30 10.63 -21.47
CA ILE A 353 -6.69 9.25 -21.85
C ILE A 353 -6.52 8.37 -20.60
N TYR A 354 -7.62 7.81 -20.12
CA TYR A 354 -7.67 6.99 -18.91
C TYR A 354 -8.88 6.05 -18.95
N GLY A 355 -8.91 5.06 -18.08
CA GLY A 355 -10.02 4.10 -17.98
C GLY A 355 -9.82 2.82 -18.81
N PRO A 356 -10.53 1.75 -18.43
CA PRO A 356 -10.33 0.42 -19.01
C PRO A 356 -10.71 0.33 -20.49
N GLU A 357 -11.69 1.13 -20.95
CA GLU A 357 -12.18 1.15 -22.32
C GLU A 357 -11.16 1.69 -23.32
N THR A 358 -10.15 2.41 -22.85
CA THR A 358 -9.12 3.01 -23.72
C THR A 358 -8.01 2.01 -24.10
N GLY A 359 -7.97 0.86 -23.44
CA GLY A 359 -6.95 -0.16 -23.68
C GLY A 359 -5.53 0.21 -23.19
N VAL A 360 -5.38 1.33 -22.48
CA VAL A 360 -4.06 1.79 -21.96
C VAL A 360 -3.63 1.05 -20.70
N HIS A 361 -4.48 0.17 -20.17
CA HIS A 361 -4.17 -0.59 -18.96
C HIS A 361 -4.70 -2.03 -19.07
N VAL A 362 -3.88 -2.95 -18.62
CA VAL A 362 -4.23 -4.35 -18.34
C VAL A 362 -3.75 -4.67 -16.94
N SER A 363 -4.56 -5.40 -16.16
CA SER A 363 -4.21 -5.79 -14.80
C SER A 363 -3.04 -6.77 -14.78
N GLY A 364 -2.21 -6.69 -13.74
CA GLY A 364 -1.19 -7.70 -13.43
C GLY A 364 -1.75 -8.94 -12.72
N HIS A 365 -3.00 -8.87 -12.22
CA HIS A 365 -3.63 -9.92 -11.43
C HIS A 365 -4.58 -10.78 -12.26
N ALA A 366 -4.71 -12.04 -11.85
CA ALA A 366 -5.57 -13.05 -12.45
C ALA A 366 -7.04 -12.65 -12.35
N ALA A 367 -7.77 -12.67 -13.47
CA ALA A 367 -9.23 -12.57 -13.50
C ALA A 367 -9.86 -13.94 -13.15
N ARG A 368 -11.17 -13.98 -13.09
CA ARG A 368 -11.93 -15.12 -12.54
C ARG A 368 -11.61 -16.46 -13.20
N GLU A 369 -11.49 -16.50 -14.55
CA GLU A 369 -11.17 -17.74 -15.26
C GLU A 369 -9.71 -18.16 -15.06
N ASP A 370 -8.79 -17.21 -14.93
CA ASP A 370 -7.39 -17.49 -14.61
C ASP A 370 -7.26 -18.06 -13.19
N GLN A 371 -8.04 -17.53 -12.23
CA GLN A 371 -8.09 -18.05 -10.86
C GLN A 371 -8.64 -19.49 -10.84
N ARG A 372 -9.68 -19.77 -11.63
CA ARG A 372 -10.23 -21.13 -11.81
C ARG A 372 -9.20 -22.06 -12.43
N MET A 373 -8.42 -21.57 -13.39
CA MET A 373 -7.35 -22.34 -14.02
C MET A 373 -6.26 -22.71 -13.00
N LEU A 374 -5.83 -21.78 -12.14
CA LEU A 374 -4.85 -22.07 -11.10
C LEU A 374 -5.35 -23.15 -10.14
N LEU A 375 -6.60 -23.08 -9.68
CA LEU A 375 -7.22 -24.08 -8.82
C LEU A 375 -7.21 -25.47 -9.48
N ASN A 376 -7.55 -25.54 -10.78
CA ASN A 376 -7.58 -26.81 -11.53
C ASN A 376 -6.19 -27.37 -11.79
N LEU A 377 -5.15 -26.55 -11.93
CA LEU A 377 -3.77 -26.98 -12.10
C LEU A 377 -3.19 -27.50 -10.79
N VAL A 378 -3.36 -26.76 -9.70
CA VAL A 378 -2.73 -27.04 -8.41
C VAL A 378 -3.50 -28.07 -7.60
N LYS A 379 -4.83 -28.17 -7.77
CA LYS A 379 -5.73 -29.14 -7.11
C LYS A 379 -5.46 -29.23 -5.59
N PRO A 380 -5.46 -28.10 -4.85
CA PRO A 380 -5.06 -28.10 -3.46
C PRO A 380 -6.10 -28.84 -2.60
N ARG A 381 -5.65 -29.46 -1.50
CA ARG A 381 -6.57 -30.00 -0.49
C ARG A 381 -7.30 -28.89 0.26
N PHE A 382 -6.56 -27.85 0.72
CA PHE A 382 -7.11 -26.65 1.36
C PHE A 382 -6.79 -25.42 0.51
N PHE A 383 -7.74 -24.49 0.47
CA PHE A 383 -7.61 -23.28 -0.31
C PHE A 383 -7.86 -22.04 0.55
N LEU A 384 -6.97 -21.07 0.43
CA LEU A 384 -6.98 -19.80 1.15
C LEU A 384 -6.90 -18.64 0.15
N PRO A 385 -7.99 -17.91 -0.10
CA PRO A 385 -7.92 -16.63 -0.77
C PRO A 385 -7.02 -15.66 0.00
N ALA A 386 -6.08 -15.02 -0.69
CA ALA A 386 -5.14 -14.06 -0.13
C ALA A 386 -5.13 -12.77 -0.97
N HIS A 387 -4.41 -11.75 -0.53
CA HIS A 387 -4.18 -10.50 -1.26
C HIS A 387 -5.46 -9.93 -1.90
N GLY A 388 -6.25 -9.21 -1.12
CA GLY A 388 -7.49 -8.59 -1.60
C GLY A 388 -8.42 -8.20 -0.46
N GLU A 389 -9.35 -7.30 -0.75
CA GLU A 389 -10.43 -6.97 0.18
C GLU A 389 -11.30 -8.21 0.47
N TYR A 390 -12.05 -8.18 1.55
CA TYR A 390 -12.91 -9.31 1.94
C TYR A 390 -13.87 -9.74 0.81
N ARG A 391 -14.39 -8.81 0.01
CA ARG A 391 -15.24 -9.12 -1.16
C ARG A 391 -14.52 -9.97 -2.21
N HIS A 392 -13.22 -9.71 -2.45
CA HIS A 392 -12.41 -10.48 -3.40
C HIS A 392 -12.16 -11.90 -2.86
N GLN A 393 -11.78 -12.01 -1.58
CA GLN A 393 -11.59 -13.31 -0.92
C GLN A 393 -12.88 -14.13 -0.93
N TYR A 394 -14.03 -13.50 -0.66
CA TYR A 394 -15.34 -14.15 -0.67
C TYR A 394 -15.68 -14.70 -2.07
N LEU A 395 -15.49 -13.87 -3.11
CA LEU A 395 -15.78 -14.28 -4.49
C LEU A 395 -14.84 -15.39 -4.97
N GLN A 396 -13.56 -15.35 -4.60
CA GLN A 396 -12.62 -16.41 -4.94
C GLN A 396 -12.90 -17.70 -4.18
N ALA A 397 -13.32 -17.61 -2.91
CA ALA A 397 -13.77 -18.76 -2.14
C ALA A 397 -15.02 -19.41 -2.76
N ASP A 398 -15.97 -18.59 -3.23
CA ASP A 398 -17.17 -19.08 -3.94
C ASP A 398 -16.77 -19.77 -5.26
N LEU A 399 -15.81 -19.19 -6.00
CA LEU A 399 -15.25 -19.81 -7.21
C LEU A 399 -14.65 -21.19 -6.92
N ALA A 400 -13.92 -21.36 -5.81
CA ALA A 400 -13.35 -22.65 -5.41
C ALA A 400 -14.44 -23.70 -5.10
N ARG A 401 -15.51 -23.27 -4.43
CA ARG A 401 -16.68 -24.15 -4.18
C ARG A 401 -17.38 -24.54 -5.48
N GLN A 402 -17.56 -23.59 -6.40
CA GLN A 402 -18.10 -23.86 -7.75
C GLN A 402 -17.21 -24.83 -8.55
N ALA A 403 -15.89 -24.81 -8.31
CA ALA A 403 -14.97 -25.77 -8.89
C ALA A 403 -14.99 -27.15 -8.22
N GLY A 404 -15.85 -27.34 -7.21
CA GLY A 404 -16.09 -28.64 -6.55
C GLY A 404 -15.29 -28.85 -5.26
N MET A 405 -14.64 -27.82 -4.72
CA MET A 405 -13.98 -27.96 -3.41
C MET A 405 -15.01 -28.02 -2.27
N PRO A 406 -14.82 -28.92 -1.27
CA PRO A 406 -15.68 -28.96 -0.09
C PRO A 406 -15.63 -27.65 0.71
N ASP A 407 -16.75 -27.27 1.33
CA ASP A 407 -16.87 -26.02 2.09
C ASP A 407 -15.83 -25.89 3.22
N ASP A 408 -15.57 -26.97 3.93
CA ASP A 408 -14.60 -27.05 5.02
C ASP A 408 -13.13 -27.06 4.56
N HIS A 409 -12.89 -27.13 3.26
CA HIS A 409 -11.56 -27.01 2.64
C HIS A 409 -11.26 -25.60 2.11
N VAL A 410 -12.25 -24.70 2.06
CA VAL A 410 -12.11 -23.33 1.60
C VAL A 410 -12.20 -22.39 2.80
N ILE A 411 -11.08 -21.74 3.15
CA ILE A 411 -10.94 -21.01 4.40
C ILE A 411 -10.60 -19.55 4.09
N ILE A 412 -11.45 -18.63 4.53
CA ILE A 412 -11.17 -17.20 4.50
C ILE A 412 -10.58 -16.81 5.85
N LEU A 413 -9.40 -16.19 5.83
CA LEU A 413 -8.70 -15.72 7.03
C LEU A 413 -8.79 -14.22 7.16
N GLU A 414 -8.72 -13.75 8.40
CA GLU A 414 -8.41 -12.37 8.76
C GLU A 414 -6.94 -12.25 9.17
N ASN A 415 -6.39 -11.04 9.12
CA ASN A 415 -5.07 -10.78 9.68
C ASN A 415 -5.03 -11.12 11.18
N GLY A 416 -4.03 -11.88 11.58
CA GLY A 416 -3.85 -12.37 12.93
C GLY A 416 -4.44 -13.75 13.22
N ASP A 417 -5.27 -14.30 12.36
CA ASP A 417 -5.77 -15.68 12.55
C ASP A 417 -4.64 -16.69 12.46
N VAL A 418 -4.63 -17.65 13.36
CA VAL A 418 -3.68 -18.78 13.38
C VAL A 418 -4.36 -20.00 12.80
N LEU A 419 -4.17 -20.25 11.51
CA LEU A 419 -4.66 -21.46 10.86
C LEU A 419 -3.71 -22.62 11.14
N SER A 420 -4.23 -23.68 11.74
CA SER A 420 -3.51 -24.92 12.04
C SER A 420 -3.94 -26.01 11.07
N ILE A 421 -2.99 -26.54 10.31
CA ILE A 421 -3.23 -27.53 9.24
C ILE A 421 -2.54 -28.85 9.60
N THR A 422 -3.31 -29.92 9.53
CA THR A 422 -2.86 -31.31 9.50
C THR A 422 -3.22 -31.94 8.14
N PRO A 423 -2.76 -33.13 7.80
CA PRO A 423 -3.20 -33.77 6.57
C PRO A 423 -4.72 -33.87 6.42
N ASP A 424 -5.46 -33.98 7.53
CA ASP A 424 -6.90 -34.28 7.51
C ASP A 424 -7.79 -33.09 7.84
N LYS A 425 -7.24 -32.03 8.44
CA LYS A 425 -8.03 -30.93 8.98
C LYS A 425 -7.27 -29.60 8.91
N ALA A 426 -7.99 -28.54 8.60
CA ALA A 426 -7.52 -27.17 8.73
C ALA A 426 -8.53 -26.38 9.56
N GLU A 427 -8.07 -25.71 10.62
CA GLU A 427 -8.93 -24.91 11.51
C GLU A 427 -8.20 -23.70 12.08
N VAL A 428 -8.91 -22.60 12.27
CA VAL A 428 -8.41 -21.45 13.01
C VAL A 428 -8.44 -21.80 14.50
N THR A 429 -7.25 -21.87 15.11
CA THR A 429 -7.07 -22.36 16.49
C THR A 429 -6.76 -21.26 17.49
N ASP A 430 -6.30 -20.11 17.02
CA ASP A 430 -5.86 -19.00 17.86
C ASP A 430 -5.90 -17.70 17.05
N LYS A 431 -5.64 -16.56 17.71
CA LYS A 431 -5.47 -15.25 17.09
C LYS A 431 -4.29 -14.52 17.72
N VAL A 432 -3.38 -14.02 16.88
CA VAL A 432 -2.27 -13.18 17.32
C VAL A 432 -2.57 -11.71 17.03
N ARG A 433 -1.85 -10.83 17.69
CA ARG A 433 -1.96 -9.41 17.39
C ARG A 433 -1.47 -9.15 15.95
N ALA A 434 -2.34 -8.57 15.16
CA ALA A 434 -2.08 -8.06 13.82
C ALA A 434 -2.83 -6.74 13.67
N GLY A 435 -2.25 -5.79 12.97
CA GLY A 435 -2.84 -4.47 12.83
C GLY A 435 -2.01 -3.57 11.94
N MET A 436 -2.24 -2.27 12.09
CA MET A 436 -1.55 -1.25 11.33
C MET A 436 -0.57 -0.51 12.23
N VAL A 437 0.67 -0.36 11.77
CA VAL A 437 1.66 0.53 12.33
C VAL A 437 1.88 1.68 11.36
N TYR A 438 1.64 2.89 11.81
CA TYR A 438 1.75 4.10 11.00
C TYR A 438 3.19 4.64 11.02
N VAL A 439 3.65 5.08 9.86
CA VAL A 439 4.88 5.85 9.70
C VAL A 439 4.49 7.31 9.49
N ASP A 440 5.02 8.19 10.33
CA ASP A 440 4.81 9.63 10.31
C ASP A 440 6.19 10.31 10.41
N GLY A 441 6.74 10.69 9.26
CA GLY A 441 8.12 11.17 9.18
C GLY A 441 9.12 10.09 9.63
N LEU A 442 9.74 10.29 10.79
CA LEU A 442 10.69 9.36 11.39
C LEU A 442 10.09 8.49 12.51
N GLU A 443 8.83 8.73 12.88
CA GLU A 443 8.17 8.07 14.00
C GLU A 443 7.31 6.89 13.54
N LEU A 444 7.23 5.88 14.41
CA LEU A 444 6.34 4.73 14.25
C LEU A 444 5.25 4.81 15.33
N GLY A 445 3.99 4.79 14.92
CA GLY A 445 2.84 4.86 15.81
C GLY A 445 1.77 3.81 15.48
N SER A 446 0.93 3.46 16.44
CA SER A 446 -0.24 2.60 16.17
C SER A 446 -1.43 3.43 15.70
N ALA A 447 -2.39 2.78 15.01
CA ALA A 447 -3.66 3.38 14.59
C ALA A 447 -4.48 3.94 15.78
N GLU A 448 -4.25 3.41 16.98
CA GLU A 448 -4.92 3.84 18.22
C GLU A 448 -4.22 5.05 18.87
N HIS A 449 -3.14 5.55 18.28
CA HIS A 449 -2.37 6.63 18.87
C HIS A 449 -3.19 7.92 18.95
N VAL A 450 -3.07 8.64 20.07
CA VAL A 450 -3.81 9.89 20.36
C VAL A 450 -3.62 10.91 19.23
N VAL A 451 -2.42 11.00 18.67
CA VAL A 451 -2.05 11.93 17.58
C VAL A 451 -2.96 11.79 16.35
N VAL A 452 -3.27 10.56 15.92
CA VAL A 452 -4.13 10.33 14.74
C VAL A 452 -5.55 10.79 15.01
N ARG A 453 -6.11 10.49 16.20
CA ARG A 453 -7.42 10.96 16.62
C ARG A 453 -7.49 12.47 16.73
N ASP A 454 -6.45 13.09 17.26
CA ASP A 454 -6.39 14.55 17.39
C ASP A 454 -6.34 15.22 16.01
N ARG A 455 -5.57 14.68 15.05
CA ARG A 455 -5.55 15.18 13.67
C ARG A 455 -6.93 15.10 13.01
N GLN A 456 -7.65 13.97 13.19
CA GLN A 456 -9.01 13.82 12.66
C GLN A 456 -9.96 14.84 13.29
N ARG A 457 -9.93 15.00 14.62
CA ARG A 457 -10.74 16.00 15.31
C ARG A 457 -10.45 17.42 14.86
N LEU A 458 -9.17 17.77 14.73
CA LEU A 458 -8.73 19.07 14.23
C LEU A 458 -9.25 19.32 12.81
N ALA A 459 -9.15 18.32 11.91
CA ALA A 459 -9.60 18.46 10.52
C ALA A 459 -11.12 18.58 10.39
N GLU A 460 -11.89 17.84 11.20
CA GLU A 460 -13.35 17.80 11.10
C GLU A 460 -14.05 18.90 11.90
N ASN A 461 -13.51 19.24 13.08
CA ASN A 461 -14.22 20.04 14.07
C ASN A 461 -13.46 21.28 14.55
N GLY A 462 -12.17 21.42 14.17
CA GLY A 462 -11.32 22.52 14.60
C GLY A 462 -10.82 22.38 16.04
N ILE A 463 -10.30 23.48 16.60
CA ILE A 463 -9.69 23.53 17.93
C ILE A 463 -10.29 24.69 18.76
N LEU A 464 -10.45 24.44 20.05
CA LEU A 464 -10.76 25.44 21.08
C LEU A 464 -9.62 25.48 22.10
N ILE A 465 -9.00 26.63 22.28
CA ILE A 465 -7.92 26.84 23.25
C ILE A 465 -8.50 27.64 24.41
N ALA A 466 -8.31 27.17 25.64
CA ALA A 466 -8.74 27.88 26.84
C ALA A 466 -7.54 28.10 27.75
N VAL A 467 -7.18 29.35 27.99
CA VAL A 467 -6.12 29.75 28.93
C VAL A 467 -6.75 30.18 30.24
N VAL A 468 -6.40 29.50 31.30
CA VAL A 468 -6.95 29.72 32.66
C VAL A 468 -5.80 30.01 33.60
N THR A 469 -5.86 31.18 34.28
CA THR A 469 -4.86 31.59 35.28
C THR A 469 -5.43 31.45 36.68
N ILE A 470 -4.81 30.62 37.52
CA ILE A 470 -5.26 30.31 38.89
C ILE A 470 -4.18 30.55 39.93
N SER A 471 -4.60 30.75 41.16
CA SER A 471 -3.71 30.76 42.32
C SER A 471 -3.33 29.32 42.71
N VAL A 472 -2.02 29.04 42.83
CA VAL A 472 -1.50 27.73 43.33
C VAL A 472 -2.02 27.40 44.72
N GLN A 473 -2.27 28.42 45.57
CA GLN A 473 -2.63 28.22 46.96
C GLN A 473 -4.13 27.97 47.17
N THR A 474 -4.97 28.67 46.42
CA THR A 474 -6.42 28.65 46.65
C THR A 474 -7.20 27.99 45.51
N GLY A 475 -6.61 27.85 44.34
CA GLY A 475 -7.30 27.39 43.12
C GLY A 475 -8.22 28.47 42.51
N GLU A 476 -8.26 29.67 43.10
CA GLU A 476 -9.12 30.76 42.62
C GLU A 476 -8.61 31.35 41.31
N LEU A 477 -9.53 31.77 40.45
CA LEU A 477 -9.22 32.50 39.22
C LEU A 477 -8.54 33.83 39.53
N LEU A 478 -7.39 34.10 38.91
CA LEU A 478 -6.66 35.37 39.02
C LEU A 478 -6.94 36.31 37.84
N ALA A 479 -7.45 35.79 36.73
CA ALA A 479 -7.86 36.54 35.55
C ALA A 479 -9.03 35.85 34.86
N GLU A 480 -9.80 36.59 34.06
CA GLU A 480 -10.82 35.97 33.20
C GLU A 480 -10.17 34.98 32.21
N PRO A 481 -10.78 33.80 32.01
CA PRO A 481 -10.28 32.85 31.04
C PRO A 481 -10.28 33.40 29.61
N GLU A 482 -9.19 33.21 28.88
CA GLU A 482 -9.13 33.54 27.46
C GLU A 482 -9.50 32.29 26.64
N ILE A 483 -10.49 32.43 25.73
CA ILE A 483 -10.94 31.35 24.87
C ILE A 483 -10.79 31.76 23.41
N GLU A 484 -10.09 30.96 22.63
CA GLU A 484 -9.88 31.16 21.21
C GLU A 484 -10.36 29.92 20.42
N ALA A 485 -11.06 30.15 19.29
CA ALA A 485 -11.56 29.10 18.42
C ALA A 485 -10.98 29.20 17.01
N ARG A 486 -10.55 28.07 16.43
CA ARG A 486 -10.05 27.99 15.06
C ARG A 486 -10.64 26.77 14.33
N GLY A 487 -10.92 26.95 13.03
CA GLY A 487 -11.39 25.87 12.16
C GLY A 487 -12.89 25.54 12.27
N PHE A 488 -13.68 26.33 13.05
CA PHE A 488 -15.14 26.27 13.13
C PHE A 488 -15.70 27.65 13.54
N LEU A 489 -17.03 27.83 13.53
CA LEU A 489 -17.73 29.12 13.77
C LEU A 489 -17.38 30.15 12.67
N TYR A 490 -18.09 30.02 11.54
CA TYR A 490 -17.87 30.86 10.34
C TYR A 490 -18.37 32.31 10.50
N ASP A 491 -19.44 32.52 11.27
CA ASP A 491 -20.03 33.85 11.51
C ASP A 491 -19.33 34.52 12.70
N ASP A 492 -18.82 35.72 12.51
CA ASP A 492 -18.04 36.44 13.53
C ASP A 492 -18.87 36.88 14.72
N ASP A 493 -20.12 37.30 14.52
CA ASP A 493 -21.01 37.71 15.59
C ASP A 493 -21.43 36.50 16.43
N PHE A 494 -21.83 35.43 15.78
CA PHE A 494 -22.16 34.18 16.45
C PHE A 494 -20.96 33.58 17.19
N ARG A 495 -19.75 33.64 16.58
CA ARG A 495 -18.51 33.20 17.23
C ARG A 495 -18.26 34.00 18.53
N THR A 496 -18.34 35.30 18.47
CA THR A 496 -18.15 36.20 19.63
C THR A 496 -19.14 35.87 20.73
N GLN A 497 -20.42 35.69 20.40
CA GLN A 497 -21.46 35.33 21.35
C GLN A 497 -21.18 33.94 21.99
N VAL A 498 -20.89 32.93 21.18
CA VAL A 498 -20.65 31.56 21.68
C VAL A 498 -19.42 31.50 22.57
N LEU A 499 -18.34 32.20 22.22
CA LEU A 499 -17.13 32.24 23.04
C LEU A 499 -17.35 33.01 24.37
N GLN A 500 -18.18 34.05 24.38
CA GLN A 500 -18.55 34.72 25.60
C GLN A 500 -19.38 33.83 26.53
N GLU A 501 -20.43 33.19 26.00
CA GLU A 501 -21.24 32.22 26.74
C GLU A 501 -20.39 31.04 27.27
N ALA A 502 -19.43 30.54 26.49
CA ALA A 502 -18.48 29.47 26.89
C ALA A 502 -17.56 29.92 28.04
N ARG A 503 -17.13 31.18 28.01
CA ARG A 503 -16.33 31.78 29.08
C ARG A 503 -17.13 31.88 30.38
N ASP A 504 -18.37 32.36 30.32
CA ASP A 504 -19.23 32.50 31.49
C ASP A 504 -19.47 31.11 32.15
N GLU A 505 -19.80 30.07 31.36
CA GLU A 505 -19.96 28.69 31.85
C GLU A 505 -18.66 28.15 32.48
N LEU A 506 -17.49 28.43 31.86
CA LEU A 506 -16.20 28.01 32.39
C LEU A 506 -15.86 28.70 33.72
N VAL A 507 -16.14 30.02 33.85
CA VAL A 507 -15.92 30.77 35.08
C VAL A 507 -16.76 30.22 36.23
N GLU A 508 -18.06 29.95 35.99
CA GLU A 508 -18.95 29.34 36.97
C GLU A 508 -18.38 27.98 37.46
N ARG A 509 -17.96 27.14 36.53
CA ARG A 509 -17.41 25.84 36.89
C ARG A 509 -16.10 25.93 37.67
N LEU A 510 -15.19 26.79 37.27
CA LEU A 510 -13.92 27.00 37.99
C LEU A 510 -14.10 27.55 39.40
N GLN A 511 -15.11 28.41 39.64
CA GLN A 511 -15.48 28.89 40.98
C GLN A 511 -16.00 27.75 41.85
N GLU A 512 -16.79 26.81 41.31
CA GLU A 512 -17.23 25.62 42.03
C GLU A 512 -16.02 24.75 42.45
N LEU A 513 -15.10 24.48 41.53
CA LEU A 513 -13.90 23.64 41.79
C LEU A 513 -12.99 24.29 42.84
N ALA A 514 -12.84 25.64 42.81
CA ALA A 514 -12.08 26.36 43.82
C ALA A 514 -12.74 26.24 45.22
N SER A 515 -14.07 26.30 45.30
CA SER A 515 -14.81 26.12 46.55
C SER A 515 -14.66 24.68 47.13
N GLU A 516 -14.44 23.69 46.27
CA GLU A 516 -14.19 22.29 46.63
C GLU A 516 -12.69 22.01 46.91
N HIS A 517 -11.84 23.04 46.82
CA HIS A 517 -10.37 22.96 47.00
C HIS A 517 -9.68 22.02 46.01
N ILE A 518 -10.20 21.88 44.80
CA ILE A 518 -9.60 21.11 43.73
C ILE A 518 -8.56 21.98 42.99
N THR A 519 -7.27 21.71 43.24
CA THR A 519 -6.16 22.50 42.69
C THR A 519 -5.25 21.70 41.77
N GLY A 520 -5.51 20.41 41.58
CA GLY A 520 -4.66 19.55 40.76
C GLY A 520 -4.74 19.88 39.27
N GLN A 521 -3.63 20.31 38.66
CA GLN A 521 -3.56 20.78 37.26
C GLN A 521 -4.22 19.81 36.27
N ARG A 522 -3.96 18.51 36.40
CA ARG A 522 -4.53 17.49 35.52
C ARG A 522 -6.05 17.39 35.64
N LEU A 523 -6.59 17.43 36.85
CA LEU A 523 -8.04 17.39 37.09
C LEU A 523 -8.72 18.63 36.52
N LEU A 524 -8.11 19.80 36.68
CA LEU A 524 -8.59 21.05 36.11
C LEU A 524 -8.59 20.99 34.56
N GLN A 525 -7.52 20.44 33.95
CA GLN A 525 -7.50 20.28 32.50
C GLN A 525 -8.59 19.34 31.99
N GLU A 526 -8.83 18.21 32.66
CA GLU A 526 -9.89 17.27 32.33
C GLU A 526 -11.27 17.91 32.46
N ASP A 527 -11.54 18.66 33.53
CA ASP A 527 -12.81 19.33 33.79
C ASP A 527 -13.08 20.47 32.78
N VAL A 528 -12.09 21.35 32.53
CA VAL A 528 -12.18 22.41 31.52
C VAL A 528 -12.49 21.82 30.13
N SER A 529 -11.81 20.72 29.76
CA SER A 529 -12.05 20.04 28.47
C SER A 529 -13.47 19.50 28.39
N GLU A 530 -13.99 18.92 29.48
CA GLU A 530 -15.33 18.33 29.52
C GLU A 530 -16.43 19.38 29.45
N VAL A 531 -16.31 20.45 30.25
CA VAL A 531 -17.29 21.54 30.32
C VAL A 531 -17.38 22.25 28.96
N LEU A 532 -16.25 22.72 28.45
CA LEU A 532 -16.20 23.41 27.16
C LEU A 532 -16.62 22.51 26.01
N GLY A 533 -16.19 21.24 26.00
CA GLY A 533 -16.59 20.26 24.98
C GLY A 533 -18.11 20.03 24.96
N ARG A 534 -18.73 19.86 26.12
CA ARG A 534 -20.20 19.72 26.25
C ARG A 534 -20.94 20.99 25.82
N PHE A 535 -20.49 22.15 26.28
CA PHE A 535 -21.09 23.44 25.94
C PHE A 535 -21.07 23.68 24.43
N ILE A 536 -19.88 23.59 23.79
CA ILE A 536 -19.73 23.81 22.36
C ILE A 536 -20.56 22.80 21.56
N HIS A 537 -20.56 21.52 21.96
CA HIS A 537 -21.39 20.51 21.27
C HIS A 537 -22.89 20.84 21.35
N LYS A 538 -23.38 21.24 22.51
CA LYS A 538 -24.78 21.62 22.69
C LYS A 538 -25.15 22.83 21.81
N ARG A 539 -24.26 23.80 21.70
CA ARG A 539 -24.48 25.08 21.01
C ARG A 539 -24.30 25.03 19.51
N THR A 540 -23.34 24.23 19.04
CA THR A 540 -22.88 24.22 17.64
C THR A 540 -22.99 22.86 16.93
N ARG A 541 -23.27 21.79 17.66
CA ARG A 541 -23.19 20.38 17.20
C ARG A 541 -21.79 19.95 16.71
N ARG A 542 -20.76 20.74 17.01
CA ARG A 542 -19.35 20.42 16.74
C ARG A 542 -18.68 19.88 17.99
N GLN A 543 -17.60 19.11 17.81
CA GLN A 543 -16.80 18.53 18.89
C GLN A 543 -15.31 18.86 18.68
N PRO A 544 -14.92 20.17 18.77
CA PRO A 544 -13.53 20.56 18.53
C PRO A 544 -12.59 19.89 19.53
N LEU A 545 -11.32 19.82 19.16
CA LEU A 545 -10.27 19.49 20.12
C LEU A 545 -10.16 20.63 21.13
N VAL A 546 -10.43 20.36 22.41
CA VAL A 546 -10.26 21.36 23.47
C VAL A 546 -8.88 21.23 24.06
N LEU A 547 -8.10 22.31 24.02
CA LEU A 547 -6.76 22.43 24.59
C LEU A 547 -6.79 23.38 25.82
N PRO A 548 -6.92 22.86 27.05
CA PRO A 548 -6.83 23.66 28.25
C PRO A 548 -5.37 23.95 28.61
N VAL A 549 -5.04 25.21 28.82
CA VAL A 549 -3.75 25.70 29.31
C VAL A 549 -3.96 26.30 30.69
N ILE A 550 -3.52 25.60 31.73
CA ILE A 550 -3.60 26.07 33.10
C ILE A 550 -2.28 26.75 33.46
N VAL A 551 -2.37 28.04 33.83
CA VAL A 551 -1.25 28.85 34.30
C VAL A 551 -1.40 29.03 35.81
N GLU A 552 -0.47 28.46 36.54
CA GLU A 552 -0.43 28.56 38.01
C GLU A 552 0.50 29.69 38.44
N VAL A 553 -0.02 30.62 39.27
CA VAL A 553 0.70 31.79 39.76
C VAL A 553 0.69 31.84 41.30
#